data_e14657c926972d36e1ae0752a73e9a50
#
_entry.id   e14657c926972d36e1ae0752a73e9a50
#
_cell.length_a   1.000
_cell.length_b   1.000
_cell.length_c   1.000
_cell.angle_alpha   90.00
_cell.angle_beta   90.00
_cell.angle_gamma   90.00
#
_symmetry.space_group_name_H-M   'P 1'
#
loop_
_entity.id
_entity.type
_entity.pdbx_description
1 polymer ?
#
loop_
_entity_poly.entity_id
_entity_poly.type
_entity_poly.pdbx_seq_one_letter_code
_entity_poly.pdbx_strand_id
1 'polypeptide(L)'
;MSGHHRGSRTRRQLMLSGVGIGVGLAVARFGVVAGQATPQPTEPDHLIDAAALLPLLDTPALHPVALAGDATQAQGFIPGSQLVDWHEMELMDTVHDAAVTGWADNMSALFARVGLNRGEEIVVYDDGSLFAPRPWWVMRLLGYANVQVLNGGFPAWQQAHGEEAPDPASPSVASAPPVSADRRWEMLARLPEIVAHLDDPGWVLVDARTPEEYERGHIPGAVNINFLRNLSENGLPVWRPADDLRAMYAAAGVTPDKHVVPYCATGARSAVTDFTLRWLGYPSVALYSASWQEWNANPDTPKTQGSTP
;
A
#
# COMPACT_ATOMS: atom_id res chain seq x y z
N MET A 1 52.19 19.11 73.70
CA MET A 1 53.28 20.03 73.28
C MET A 1 52.66 20.93 72.24
N SER A 2 52.33 22.06 72.66
CA SER A 2 52.87 23.39 72.30
C SER A 2 52.47 23.72 70.85
N GLY A 3 51.85 24.77 70.56
CA GLY A 3 51.34 25.98 71.22
C GLY A 3 51.08 27.03 70.17
N HIS A 4 50.06 27.80 70.40
CA HIS A 4 49.95 29.27 70.27
C HIS A 4 50.46 29.96 68.97
N HIS A 5 49.90 31.00 68.41
CA HIS A 5 49.14 32.19 68.88
C HIS A 5 48.49 32.89 67.71
N ARG A 6 47.24 33.29 67.79
CA ARG A 6 46.68 34.67 67.99
C ARG A 6 47.30 35.77 67.12
N GLY A 7 46.42 36.49 66.48
CA GLY A 7 46.61 37.84 65.95
C GLY A 7 45.40 38.42 65.23
N SER A 8 44.59 39.12 66.03
CA SER A 8 43.46 40.00 65.61
C SER A 8 44.00 41.34 65.08
N ARG A 9 43.22 42.02 64.22
CA ARG A 9 42.86 43.45 64.22
C ARG A 9 42.28 43.87 62.90
N THR A 10 40.95 44.10 62.87
CA THR A 10 40.24 45.39 62.94
C THR A 10 40.38 46.39 61.76
N ARG A 11 39.20 46.68 61.16
CA ARG A 11 38.64 47.96 60.63
C ARG A 11 39.28 48.59 59.38
N ARG A 12 38.51 48.72 58.31
CA ARG A 12 37.86 50.02 57.98
C ARG A 12 36.89 49.83 56.76
N GLN A 13 35.71 50.35 56.92
CA GLN A 13 34.70 50.64 55.90
C GLN A 13 35.23 51.65 54.91
N LEU A 14 34.99 51.45 53.65
CA LEU A 14 34.77 52.51 52.65
C LEU A 14 33.70 52.04 51.69
N MET A 15 32.61 52.78 51.69
CA MET A 15 31.57 52.71 50.66
C MET A 15 32.12 53.27 49.36
N LEU A 16 31.90 52.60 48.26
CA LEU A 16 31.90 53.21 46.96
C LEU A 16 30.88 52.49 46.09
N SER A 17 29.89 53.26 45.65
CA SER A 17 28.84 52.90 44.75
C SER A 17 29.41 52.49 43.42
N GLY A 18 29.10 51.27 42.94
CA GLY A 18 29.46 50.79 41.62
C GLY A 18 28.22 50.15 40.97
N VAL A 19 27.76 50.76 39.92
CA VAL A 19 26.69 50.27 39.03
C VAL A 19 27.07 48.92 38.48
N GLY A 20 26.41 47.86 38.92
CA GLY A 20 26.57 46.51 38.39
C GLY A 20 25.63 46.29 37.19
N ILE A 21 26.19 46.21 35.99
CA ILE A 21 25.49 45.74 34.79
C ILE A 21 25.38 44.23 34.94
N GLY A 22 24.16 43.76 35.25
CA GLY A 22 23.81 42.36 35.27
C GLY A 22 23.72 41.83 33.86
N VAL A 23 24.69 41.03 33.40
CA VAL A 23 24.57 40.23 32.20
C VAL A 23 23.70 39.02 32.55
N GLY A 24 22.42 39.08 32.26
CA GLY A 24 21.54 37.96 32.35
C GLY A 24 21.83 36.96 31.19
N LEU A 25 22.40 35.81 31.53
CA LEU A 25 22.42 34.68 30.58
C LEU A 25 20.98 34.23 30.36
N ALA A 26 20.36 34.66 29.25
CA ALA A 26 19.14 34.06 28.73
C ALA A 26 19.47 32.70 28.16
N VAL A 27 19.17 31.64 28.90
CA VAL A 27 19.14 30.27 28.37
C VAL A 27 17.96 30.18 27.40
N ALA A 28 18.23 30.34 26.12
CA ALA A 28 17.23 30.10 25.07
C ALA A 28 16.88 28.60 25.11
N ARG A 29 15.73 28.26 25.65
CA ARG A 29 15.10 26.97 25.44
C ARG A 29 14.69 26.92 23.97
N PHE A 30 15.47 26.24 23.15
CA PHE A 30 15.02 25.79 21.85
C PHE A 30 13.86 24.80 22.08
N GLY A 31 12.63 25.30 22.01
CA GLY A 31 11.47 24.45 21.85
C GLY A 31 11.64 23.73 20.52
N VAL A 32 11.71 22.40 20.56
CA VAL A 32 11.55 21.57 19.38
C VAL A 32 10.14 21.84 18.90
N VAL A 33 10.00 22.67 17.88
CA VAL A 33 8.75 22.80 17.11
C VAL A 33 8.60 21.44 16.44
N ALA A 34 7.66 20.63 16.93
CA ALA A 34 7.20 19.45 16.23
C ALA A 34 6.83 19.92 14.82
N GLY A 35 7.60 19.52 13.82
CA GLY A 35 7.32 19.82 12.43
C GLY A 35 5.91 19.34 12.14
N GLN A 36 5.01 20.27 11.82
CA GLN A 36 3.75 19.94 11.22
C GLN A 36 4.10 19.21 9.92
N ALA A 37 3.78 17.92 9.85
CA ALA A 37 3.86 17.16 8.62
C ALA A 37 3.06 17.99 7.59
N THR A 38 3.74 18.42 6.53
CA THR A 38 3.09 19.01 5.36
C THR A 38 2.02 18.01 4.93
N PRO A 39 0.75 18.42 4.74
CA PRO A 39 -0.25 17.53 4.17
C PRO A 39 0.31 17.03 2.84
N GLN A 40 0.55 15.72 2.75
CA GLN A 40 0.83 15.10 1.45
C GLN A 40 -0.40 15.39 0.57
N PRO A 41 -0.21 15.64 -0.74
CA PRO A 41 -1.34 15.73 -1.65
C PRO A 41 -2.17 14.46 -1.41
N THR A 42 -3.44 14.64 -1.06
CA THR A 42 -4.39 13.54 -0.94
C THR A 42 -4.40 12.85 -2.28
N GLU A 43 -3.79 11.65 -2.34
CA GLU A 43 -3.98 10.79 -3.51
C GLU A 43 -5.48 10.64 -3.75
N PRO A 44 -5.96 10.59 -4.99
CA PRO A 44 -7.38 10.47 -5.28
C PRO A 44 -7.95 9.30 -4.49
N ASP A 45 -9.18 9.46 -4.04
CA ASP A 45 -9.87 8.45 -3.22
C ASP A 45 -9.83 7.11 -3.97
N HIS A 46 -9.05 6.15 -3.47
CA HIS A 46 -8.78 4.91 -4.19
C HIS A 46 -9.97 3.96 -4.18
N LEU A 47 -10.93 4.20 -3.31
CA LEU A 47 -12.12 3.37 -3.10
C LEU A 47 -13.39 4.17 -3.45
N ILE A 48 -14.29 3.60 -4.25
CA ILE A 48 -15.56 4.21 -4.61
C ILE A 48 -16.73 3.27 -4.26
N ASP A 49 -17.76 3.81 -3.63
CA ASP A 49 -18.99 3.06 -3.36
C ASP A 49 -19.92 3.04 -4.59
N ALA A 50 -20.72 1.98 -4.75
CA ALA A 50 -21.61 1.82 -5.89
C ALA A 50 -22.59 2.99 -6.05
N ALA A 51 -23.11 3.54 -4.95
CA ALA A 51 -24.01 4.69 -4.97
C ALA A 51 -23.33 5.98 -5.51
N ALA A 52 -22.02 6.11 -5.30
CA ALA A 52 -21.24 7.23 -5.83
C ALA A 52 -20.85 7.00 -7.30
N LEU A 53 -20.68 5.75 -7.73
CA LEU A 53 -20.36 5.40 -9.11
C LEU A 53 -21.56 5.57 -10.06
N LEU A 54 -22.79 5.24 -9.60
CA LEU A 54 -24.02 5.28 -10.41
C LEU A 54 -24.17 6.56 -11.27
N PRO A 55 -24.09 7.78 -10.70
CA PRO A 55 -24.26 9.01 -11.47
C PRO A 55 -23.09 9.33 -12.40
N LEU A 56 -21.98 8.62 -12.30
CA LEU A 56 -20.76 8.88 -13.08
C LEU A 56 -20.69 8.06 -14.36
N LEU A 57 -21.50 7.01 -14.51
CA LEU A 57 -21.47 6.11 -15.69
C LEU A 57 -21.75 6.82 -17.02
N ASP A 58 -22.54 7.90 -17.01
CA ASP A 58 -22.81 8.69 -18.20
C ASP A 58 -21.64 9.62 -18.59
N THR A 59 -20.55 9.60 -17.83
CA THR A 59 -19.36 10.40 -18.09
C THR A 59 -18.48 9.71 -19.13
N PRO A 60 -18.25 10.31 -20.31
CA PRO A 60 -17.53 9.66 -21.41
C PRO A 60 -16.07 9.25 -21.08
N ALA A 61 -15.50 9.85 -20.05
CA ALA A 61 -14.12 9.60 -19.62
C ALA A 61 -14.00 8.50 -18.55
N LEU A 62 -15.13 7.96 -18.05
CA LEU A 62 -15.16 6.89 -17.06
C LEU A 62 -15.19 5.52 -17.73
N HIS A 63 -14.27 4.66 -17.35
CA HIS A 63 -14.12 3.30 -17.88
C HIS A 63 -14.23 2.28 -16.75
N PRO A 64 -15.37 1.58 -16.60
CA PRO A 64 -15.46 0.42 -15.72
C PRO A 64 -14.62 -0.73 -16.29
N VAL A 65 -13.88 -1.42 -15.43
CA VAL A 65 -13.04 -2.57 -15.80
C VAL A 65 -13.39 -3.74 -14.90
N ALA A 66 -13.98 -4.77 -15.50
CA ALA A 66 -14.26 -6.03 -14.85
C ALA A 66 -13.04 -6.92 -14.80
N LEU A 67 -12.76 -7.48 -13.63
CA LEU A 67 -11.76 -8.54 -13.51
C LEU A 67 -12.43 -9.88 -13.75
N ALA A 68 -12.00 -10.58 -14.80
CA ALA A 68 -12.48 -11.93 -15.09
C ALA A 68 -11.87 -12.94 -14.11
N GLY A 69 -12.75 -13.75 -13.53
CA GLY A 69 -12.45 -14.99 -12.85
C GLY A 69 -13.41 -16.07 -13.36
N ASP A 70 -13.29 -17.29 -12.91
CA ASP A 70 -14.12 -18.41 -13.33
C ASP A 70 -15.65 -18.19 -13.15
N ALA A 71 -16.02 -17.29 -12.23
CA ALA A 71 -17.42 -16.97 -11.90
C ALA A 71 -17.96 -15.68 -12.54
N THR A 72 -17.12 -14.77 -13.01
CA THR A 72 -17.50 -13.41 -13.43
C THR A 72 -18.47 -13.41 -14.63
N GLN A 73 -18.31 -14.33 -15.55
CA GLN A 73 -19.10 -14.37 -16.79
C GLN A 73 -20.58 -14.74 -16.57
N ALA A 74 -20.94 -15.32 -15.40
CA ALA A 74 -22.29 -15.76 -15.09
C ALA A 74 -23.16 -14.67 -14.45
N GLN A 75 -22.57 -13.57 -13.99
CA GLN A 75 -23.27 -12.56 -13.17
C GLN A 75 -23.69 -11.30 -13.97
N GLY A 76 -23.09 -11.06 -15.13
CA GLY A 76 -23.26 -9.80 -15.88
C GLY A 76 -22.18 -8.77 -15.56
N PHE A 77 -22.31 -7.59 -16.16
CA PHE A 77 -21.30 -6.52 -16.12
C PHE A 77 -21.95 -5.15 -15.84
N ILE A 78 -21.18 -4.24 -15.27
CA ILE A 78 -21.53 -2.81 -15.28
C ILE A 78 -21.49 -2.35 -16.74
N PRO A 79 -22.50 -1.60 -17.24
CA PRO A 79 -22.53 -1.15 -18.64
C PRO A 79 -21.25 -0.43 -19.05
N GLY A 80 -20.74 -0.76 -20.23
CA GLY A 80 -19.49 -0.18 -20.77
C GLY A 80 -18.21 -0.80 -20.24
N SER A 81 -18.28 -1.83 -19.41
CA SER A 81 -17.11 -2.48 -18.83
C SER A 81 -16.18 -3.12 -19.86
N GLN A 82 -14.90 -2.88 -19.71
CA GLN A 82 -13.84 -3.66 -20.33
C GLN A 82 -13.52 -4.88 -19.47
N LEU A 83 -13.10 -5.98 -20.07
CA LEU A 83 -12.78 -7.22 -19.36
C LEU A 83 -11.26 -7.48 -19.38
N VAL A 84 -10.67 -7.75 -18.22
CA VAL A 84 -9.27 -8.16 -18.08
C VAL A 84 -9.18 -9.46 -17.26
N ASP A 85 -8.28 -10.35 -17.64
CA ASP A 85 -8.03 -11.60 -16.91
C ASP A 85 -6.89 -11.39 -15.91
N TRP A 86 -7.12 -11.74 -14.66
CA TRP A 86 -6.11 -11.59 -13.60
C TRP A 86 -4.91 -12.53 -13.78
N HIS A 87 -5.09 -13.70 -14.44
CA HIS A 87 -4.01 -14.64 -14.74
C HIS A 87 -2.97 -14.03 -15.69
N GLU A 88 -3.38 -13.15 -16.61
CA GLU A 88 -2.45 -12.42 -17.47
C GLU A 88 -1.53 -11.47 -16.68
N MET A 89 -1.87 -11.15 -15.42
CA MET A 89 -1.14 -10.16 -14.61
C MET A 89 -0.10 -10.77 -13.67
N GLU A 90 0.11 -12.08 -13.70
CA GLU A 90 1.11 -12.70 -12.81
C GLU A 90 2.53 -12.27 -13.19
N LEU A 91 3.31 -11.89 -12.18
CA LEU A 91 4.75 -11.63 -12.28
C LEU A 91 5.47 -12.66 -11.41
N MET A 92 6.17 -13.58 -12.08
CA MET A 92 6.74 -14.78 -11.46
C MET A 92 8.26 -14.70 -11.23
N ASP A 93 8.92 -13.68 -11.77
CA ASP A 93 10.36 -13.47 -11.66
C ASP A 93 10.63 -12.00 -11.36
N THR A 94 11.04 -11.73 -10.13
CA THR A 94 11.44 -10.38 -9.67
C THR A 94 12.96 -10.24 -9.54
N VAL A 95 13.71 -11.31 -9.84
CA VAL A 95 15.18 -11.30 -9.78
C VAL A 95 15.76 -10.62 -11.01
N HIS A 96 15.25 -10.96 -12.20
CA HIS A 96 15.84 -10.52 -13.47
C HIS A 96 15.15 -9.27 -14.00
N ASP A 97 15.91 -8.20 -14.27
CA ASP A 97 15.39 -6.94 -14.82
C ASP A 97 14.63 -7.13 -16.13
N ALA A 98 15.12 -8.02 -17.01
CA ALA A 98 14.45 -8.30 -18.27
C ALA A 98 13.06 -8.92 -18.09
N ALA A 99 12.87 -9.80 -17.09
CA ALA A 99 11.58 -10.41 -16.78
C ALA A 99 10.60 -9.35 -16.27
N VAL A 100 11.03 -8.52 -15.34
CA VAL A 100 10.21 -7.43 -14.76
C VAL A 100 9.81 -6.40 -15.83
N THR A 101 10.76 -5.98 -16.67
CA THR A 101 10.49 -5.01 -17.74
C THR A 101 9.57 -5.59 -18.80
N GLY A 102 9.84 -6.84 -19.25
CA GLY A 102 9.01 -7.53 -20.23
C GLY A 102 7.58 -7.76 -19.75
N TRP A 103 7.40 -8.12 -18.46
CA TRP A 103 6.08 -8.20 -17.84
C TRP A 103 5.35 -6.85 -17.88
N ALA A 104 6.01 -5.76 -17.51
CA ALA A 104 5.39 -4.43 -17.50
C ALA A 104 5.04 -3.95 -18.93
N ASP A 105 5.81 -4.34 -19.94
CA ASP A 105 5.50 -4.07 -21.36
C ASP A 105 4.26 -4.86 -21.79
N ASN A 106 4.15 -6.13 -21.40
CA ASN A 106 2.98 -6.97 -21.67
C ASN A 106 1.72 -6.40 -20.99
N MET A 107 1.83 -5.89 -19.75
CA MET A 107 0.71 -5.24 -19.06
C MET A 107 0.28 -3.94 -19.74
N SER A 108 1.23 -3.16 -20.23
CA SER A 108 0.91 -1.96 -21.02
C SER A 108 0.17 -2.33 -22.32
N ALA A 109 0.58 -3.41 -22.99
CA ALA A 109 -0.08 -3.91 -24.18
C ALA A 109 -1.48 -4.50 -23.88
N LEU A 110 -1.66 -5.18 -22.73
CA LEU A 110 -2.94 -5.69 -22.27
C LEU A 110 -3.96 -4.55 -22.11
N PHE A 111 -3.60 -3.50 -21.38
CA PHE A 111 -4.52 -2.37 -21.15
C PHE A 111 -4.82 -1.57 -22.43
N ALA A 112 -3.83 -1.41 -23.32
CA ALA A 112 -4.07 -0.83 -24.64
C ALA A 112 -5.02 -1.67 -25.51
N ARG A 113 -4.90 -3.01 -25.46
CA ARG A 113 -5.76 -3.96 -26.20
C ARG A 113 -7.23 -3.83 -25.78
N VAL A 114 -7.47 -3.54 -24.50
CA VAL A 114 -8.84 -3.31 -23.98
C VAL A 114 -9.27 -1.84 -24.02
N GLY A 115 -8.47 -0.98 -24.64
CA GLY A 115 -8.87 0.40 -24.95
C GLY A 115 -8.61 1.41 -23.83
N LEU A 116 -7.84 1.07 -22.80
CA LEU A 116 -7.59 1.96 -21.66
C LEU A 116 -6.42 2.91 -21.89
N ASN A 117 -6.60 4.19 -21.57
CA ASN A 117 -5.59 5.23 -21.61
C ASN A 117 -5.30 5.79 -20.21
N ARG A 118 -4.06 6.28 -19.99
CA ARG A 118 -3.60 6.73 -18.67
C ARG A 118 -4.31 7.94 -18.08
N GLY A 119 -4.88 8.79 -18.92
CA GLY A 119 -5.56 10.01 -18.50
C GLY A 119 -7.04 9.84 -18.17
N GLU A 120 -7.57 8.61 -18.32
CA GLU A 120 -8.97 8.30 -18.10
C GLU A 120 -9.27 8.00 -16.63
N GLU A 121 -10.53 8.17 -16.25
CA GLU A 121 -11.08 7.75 -14.96
C GLU A 121 -11.42 6.25 -15.05
N ILE A 122 -10.79 5.42 -14.26
CA ILE A 122 -10.94 3.97 -14.31
C ILE A 122 -11.48 3.46 -12.98
N VAL A 123 -12.52 2.65 -13.04
CA VAL A 123 -13.04 1.94 -11.85
C VAL A 123 -12.91 0.44 -12.09
N VAL A 124 -12.04 -0.20 -11.34
CA VAL A 124 -11.86 -1.65 -11.39
C VAL A 124 -12.78 -2.34 -10.40
N TYR A 125 -13.36 -3.47 -10.81
CA TYR A 125 -14.24 -4.27 -9.95
C TYR A 125 -14.12 -5.76 -10.26
N ASP A 126 -14.55 -6.58 -9.33
CA ASP A 126 -14.64 -8.03 -9.47
C ASP A 126 -16.03 -8.54 -9.12
N ASP A 127 -16.21 -9.84 -9.19
CA ASP A 127 -17.44 -10.56 -8.87
C ASP A 127 -17.68 -10.82 -7.37
N GLY A 128 -16.92 -10.15 -6.51
CA GLY A 128 -16.83 -10.42 -5.07
C GLY A 128 -15.68 -11.34 -4.69
N SER A 129 -14.83 -11.72 -5.65
CA SER A 129 -13.60 -12.51 -5.42
C SER A 129 -12.50 -11.75 -4.69
N LEU A 130 -12.60 -10.40 -4.61
CA LEU A 130 -11.71 -9.49 -3.89
C LEU A 130 -10.36 -9.26 -4.59
N PHE A 131 -10.27 -9.55 -5.88
CA PHE A 131 -9.01 -9.42 -6.62
C PHE A 131 -8.93 -8.14 -7.47
N ALA A 132 -9.96 -7.28 -7.48
CA ALA A 132 -9.91 -5.97 -8.15
C ALA A 132 -8.70 -5.08 -7.76
N PRO A 133 -8.13 -5.14 -6.54
CA PRO A 133 -6.87 -4.50 -6.23
C PRO A 133 -5.68 -4.93 -7.10
N ARG A 134 -5.72 -6.11 -7.74
CA ARG A 134 -4.63 -6.57 -8.61
C ARG A 134 -4.48 -5.73 -9.87
N PRO A 135 -5.52 -5.54 -10.75
CA PRO A 135 -5.43 -4.62 -11.87
C PRO A 135 -5.19 -3.18 -11.42
N TRP A 136 -5.77 -2.74 -10.30
CA TRP A 136 -5.50 -1.43 -9.73
C TRP A 136 -4.00 -1.23 -9.47
N TRP A 137 -3.34 -2.16 -8.79
CA TRP A 137 -1.91 -2.08 -8.50
C TRP A 137 -1.06 -2.06 -9.78
N VAL A 138 -1.37 -2.94 -10.76
CA VAL A 138 -0.65 -2.98 -12.04
C VAL A 138 -0.79 -1.63 -12.77
N MET A 139 -2.00 -1.08 -12.86
CA MET A 139 -2.26 0.21 -13.49
C MET A 139 -1.50 1.33 -12.77
N ARG A 140 -1.55 1.38 -11.44
CA ARG A 140 -0.82 2.39 -10.64
C ARG A 140 0.68 2.29 -10.86
N LEU A 141 1.26 1.09 -10.89
CA LEU A 141 2.67 0.85 -11.21
C LEU A 141 3.02 1.35 -12.62
N LEU A 142 2.13 1.17 -13.59
CA LEU A 142 2.32 1.64 -14.95
C LEU A 142 2.06 3.15 -15.15
N GLY A 143 1.71 3.89 -14.09
CA GLY A 143 1.51 5.33 -14.13
C GLY A 143 0.09 5.80 -14.48
N TYR A 144 -0.92 4.93 -14.41
CA TYR A 144 -2.33 5.36 -14.45
C TYR A 144 -2.65 6.10 -13.15
N ALA A 145 -3.07 7.37 -13.26
CA ALA A 145 -3.26 8.23 -12.09
C ALA A 145 -4.65 8.05 -11.43
N ASN A 146 -5.68 7.92 -12.25
CA ASN A 146 -7.08 7.99 -11.83
C ASN A 146 -7.70 6.59 -11.86
N VAL A 147 -7.29 5.71 -10.93
CA VAL A 147 -7.81 4.35 -10.82
C VAL A 147 -8.39 4.15 -9.44
N GLN A 148 -9.66 3.75 -9.38
CA GLN A 148 -10.39 3.43 -8.15
C GLN A 148 -10.82 1.96 -8.15
N VAL A 149 -11.04 1.41 -6.96
CA VAL A 149 -11.64 0.08 -6.74
C VAL A 149 -13.08 0.25 -6.29
N LEU A 150 -14.01 -0.48 -6.89
CA LEU A 150 -15.40 -0.50 -6.45
C LEU A 150 -15.53 -1.28 -5.14
N ASN A 151 -15.96 -0.61 -4.09
CA ASN A 151 -16.16 -1.18 -2.78
C ASN A 151 -17.27 -2.23 -2.79
N GLY A 152 -16.91 -3.49 -2.50
CA GLY A 152 -17.85 -4.61 -2.54
C GLY A 152 -18.09 -5.20 -3.92
N GLY A 153 -17.38 -4.75 -4.97
CA GLY A 153 -17.42 -5.31 -6.32
C GLY A 153 -18.80 -5.29 -6.98
N PHE A 154 -19.01 -6.18 -7.96
CA PHE A 154 -20.28 -6.29 -8.68
C PHE A 154 -21.48 -6.60 -7.77
N PRO A 155 -21.36 -7.42 -6.70
CA PRO A 155 -22.47 -7.59 -5.75
C PRO A 155 -22.96 -6.27 -5.11
N ALA A 156 -22.06 -5.34 -4.80
CA ALA A 156 -22.44 -4.03 -4.27
C ALA A 156 -23.14 -3.16 -5.33
N TRP A 157 -22.73 -3.27 -6.60
CA TRP A 157 -23.38 -2.64 -7.73
C TRP A 157 -24.82 -3.13 -7.89
N GLN A 158 -25.03 -4.44 -7.87
CA GLN A 158 -26.37 -5.04 -7.94
C GLN A 158 -27.26 -4.59 -6.79
N GLN A 159 -26.72 -4.58 -5.56
CA GLN A 159 -27.49 -4.11 -4.40
C GLN A 159 -27.86 -2.63 -4.48
N ALA A 160 -27.05 -1.81 -5.12
CA ALA A 160 -27.36 -0.40 -5.38
C ALA A 160 -28.34 -0.19 -6.55
N HIS A 161 -28.88 -1.28 -7.14
CA HIS A 161 -29.79 -1.26 -8.30
C HIS A 161 -29.15 -0.62 -9.54
N GLY A 162 -27.85 -0.87 -9.75
CA GLY A 162 -27.18 -0.49 -10.98
C GLY A 162 -27.70 -1.27 -12.17
N GLU A 163 -27.69 -0.65 -13.35
CA GLU A 163 -27.98 -1.35 -14.61
C GLU A 163 -26.93 -2.43 -14.88
N GLU A 164 -27.36 -3.51 -15.52
CA GLU A 164 -26.49 -4.64 -15.87
C GLU A 164 -26.46 -4.85 -17.38
N ALA A 165 -25.29 -5.17 -17.91
CA ALA A 165 -25.10 -5.61 -19.27
C ALA A 165 -24.77 -7.10 -19.31
N PRO A 166 -25.31 -7.89 -20.25
CA PRO A 166 -25.02 -9.32 -20.34
C PRO A 166 -23.59 -9.61 -20.80
N ASP A 167 -23.02 -8.69 -21.56
CA ASP A 167 -21.69 -8.84 -22.17
C ASP A 167 -20.82 -7.61 -21.87
N PRO A 168 -19.49 -7.77 -21.78
CA PRO A 168 -18.57 -6.64 -21.68
C PRO A 168 -18.59 -5.82 -22.97
N ALA A 169 -18.17 -4.57 -22.88
CA ALA A 169 -18.04 -3.70 -24.05
C ALA A 169 -16.99 -4.25 -25.02
N SER A 170 -17.27 -4.13 -26.32
CA SER A 170 -16.26 -4.43 -27.33
C SER A 170 -15.06 -3.48 -27.15
N PRO A 171 -13.81 -3.99 -27.13
CA PRO A 171 -12.65 -3.13 -26.96
C PRO A 171 -12.59 -2.06 -28.05
N SER A 172 -12.50 -0.80 -27.67
CA SER A 172 -12.05 0.24 -28.60
C SER A 172 -10.53 0.14 -28.70
N VAL A 173 -9.99 0.12 -29.92
CA VAL A 173 -8.54 0.08 -30.10
C VAL A 173 -7.94 1.39 -29.61
N ALA A 174 -7.40 1.39 -28.40
CA ALA A 174 -6.57 2.50 -27.94
C ALA A 174 -5.24 2.47 -28.71
N SER A 175 -4.67 3.62 -28.99
CA SER A 175 -3.27 3.69 -29.37
C SER A 175 -2.46 3.12 -28.22
N ALA A 176 -1.59 2.14 -28.50
CA ALA A 176 -0.72 1.58 -27.46
C ALA A 176 -0.04 2.72 -26.71
N PRO A 177 -0.20 2.81 -25.39
CA PRO A 177 0.48 3.85 -24.65
C PRO A 177 1.98 3.69 -24.88
N PRO A 178 2.74 4.76 -25.12
CA PRO A 178 4.18 4.66 -25.25
C PRO A 178 4.75 3.97 -24.02
N VAL A 179 5.75 3.11 -24.22
CA VAL A 179 6.53 2.50 -23.12
C VAL A 179 6.98 3.66 -22.22
N SER A 180 6.44 3.71 -20.99
CA SER A 180 6.51 4.92 -20.20
C SER A 180 7.77 4.97 -19.36
N ALA A 181 8.42 6.14 -19.37
CA ALA A 181 9.42 6.51 -18.36
C ALA A 181 8.82 6.66 -16.93
N ASP A 182 7.48 6.72 -16.81
CA ASP A 182 6.77 7.07 -15.57
C ASP A 182 6.30 5.86 -14.78
N ARG A 183 6.95 4.70 -14.93
CA ARG A 183 6.64 3.52 -14.13
C ARG A 183 7.06 3.73 -12.68
N ARG A 184 6.17 3.42 -11.75
CA ARG A 184 6.37 3.58 -10.31
C ARG A 184 6.99 2.32 -9.72
N TRP A 185 8.26 2.06 -10.05
CA TRP A 185 8.98 0.86 -9.61
C TRP A 185 9.09 0.73 -8.10
N GLU A 186 8.99 1.83 -7.38
CA GLU A 186 8.92 1.85 -5.92
C GLU A 186 7.69 1.14 -5.34
N MET A 187 6.71 0.80 -6.18
CA MET A 187 5.55 -0.01 -5.80
C MET A 187 5.82 -1.53 -5.85
N LEU A 188 6.94 -1.95 -6.41
CA LEU A 188 7.32 -3.35 -6.57
C LEU A 188 8.52 -3.69 -5.68
N ALA A 189 8.33 -4.56 -4.69
CA ALA A 189 9.44 -5.17 -3.96
C ALA A 189 9.98 -6.37 -4.74
N ARG A 190 11.31 -6.52 -4.77
CA ARG A 190 12.01 -7.57 -5.50
C ARG A 190 12.69 -8.54 -4.54
N LEU A 191 12.80 -9.81 -4.92
CA LEU A 191 13.42 -10.84 -4.08
C LEU A 191 14.80 -10.44 -3.54
N PRO A 192 15.78 -9.94 -4.36
CA PRO A 192 17.09 -9.55 -3.84
C PRO A 192 17.03 -8.41 -2.81
N GLU A 193 16.09 -7.48 -2.98
CA GLU A 193 15.88 -6.37 -2.07
C GLU A 193 15.33 -6.87 -0.73
N ILE A 194 14.34 -7.75 -0.75
CA ILE A 194 13.77 -8.33 0.47
C ILE A 194 14.84 -9.12 1.24
N VAL A 195 15.65 -9.94 0.56
CA VAL A 195 16.76 -10.69 1.19
C VAL A 195 17.75 -9.74 1.88
N ALA A 196 18.06 -8.61 1.25
CA ALA A 196 19.00 -7.63 1.82
C ALA A 196 18.46 -6.92 3.07
N HIS A 197 17.13 -6.92 3.32
CA HIS A 197 16.48 -6.21 4.42
C HIS A 197 15.73 -7.11 5.41
N LEU A 198 15.98 -8.44 5.40
CA LEU A 198 15.30 -9.38 6.31
C LEU A 198 15.47 -9.02 7.79
N ASP A 199 16.67 -8.51 8.17
CA ASP A 199 16.99 -8.14 9.55
C ASP A 199 16.82 -6.62 9.81
N ASP A 200 16.28 -5.85 8.87
CA ASP A 200 16.09 -4.41 9.00
C ASP A 200 14.81 -4.10 9.78
N PRO A 201 14.88 -3.51 10.99
CA PRO A 201 13.71 -3.18 11.79
C PRO A 201 12.83 -2.10 11.15
N GLY A 202 13.33 -1.36 10.15
CA GLY A 202 12.57 -0.41 9.34
C GLY A 202 11.67 -1.07 8.30
N TRP A 203 11.83 -2.39 8.07
CA TRP A 203 11.02 -3.18 7.15
C TRP A 203 10.06 -4.08 7.89
N VAL A 204 8.89 -4.34 7.30
CA VAL A 204 7.94 -5.34 7.79
C VAL A 204 7.31 -6.07 6.62
N LEU A 205 7.45 -7.40 6.64
CA LEU A 205 6.82 -8.29 5.67
C LEU A 205 5.43 -8.69 6.20
N VAL A 206 4.41 -8.63 5.35
CA VAL A 206 3.04 -9.03 5.69
C VAL A 206 2.62 -10.20 4.82
N ASP A 207 2.48 -11.38 5.43
CA ASP A 207 1.94 -12.56 4.75
C ASP A 207 0.41 -12.49 4.74
N ALA A 208 -0.16 -12.28 3.55
CA ALA A 208 -1.60 -12.15 3.34
C ALA A 208 -2.32 -13.51 3.16
N ARG A 209 -1.60 -14.62 3.27
CA ARG A 209 -2.17 -15.98 3.16
C ARG A 209 -2.94 -16.37 4.43
N THR A 210 -3.54 -17.57 4.38
CA THR A 210 -4.20 -18.11 5.57
C THR A 210 -3.19 -18.47 6.66
N PRO A 211 -3.60 -18.54 7.94
CA PRO A 211 -2.72 -18.98 9.02
C PRO A 211 -2.11 -20.37 8.76
N GLU A 212 -2.86 -21.29 8.18
CA GLU A 212 -2.39 -22.65 7.88
C GLU A 212 -1.34 -22.67 6.76
N GLU A 213 -1.43 -21.78 5.79
CA GLU A 213 -0.40 -21.60 4.76
C GLU A 213 0.87 -21.01 5.36
N TYR A 214 0.73 -20.01 6.23
CA TYR A 214 1.81 -19.36 6.96
C TYR A 214 2.56 -20.36 7.85
N GLU A 215 1.86 -21.14 8.66
CA GLU A 215 2.45 -22.13 9.57
C GLU A 215 3.23 -23.22 8.83
N ARG A 216 2.81 -23.59 7.62
CA ARG A 216 3.54 -24.56 6.78
C ARG A 216 4.85 -24.03 6.23
N GLY A 217 4.98 -22.71 6.13
CA GLY A 217 6.21 -22.05 5.69
C GLY A 217 5.95 -20.61 5.29
N HIS A 218 6.82 -19.71 5.77
CA HIS A 218 6.75 -18.27 5.50
C HIS A 218 8.15 -17.65 5.42
N ILE A 219 8.22 -16.39 4.99
CA ILE A 219 9.46 -15.61 4.99
C ILE A 219 9.78 -15.25 6.44
N PRO A 220 11.03 -15.49 6.92
CA PRO A 220 11.41 -15.15 8.30
C PRO A 220 11.11 -13.70 8.66
N GLY A 221 10.59 -13.46 9.86
CA GLY A 221 10.22 -12.13 10.34
C GLY A 221 8.89 -11.59 9.81
N ALA A 222 8.21 -12.30 8.91
CA ALA A 222 6.92 -11.87 8.38
C ALA A 222 5.80 -12.03 9.41
N VAL A 223 4.90 -11.04 9.48
CA VAL A 223 3.67 -11.14 10.28
C VAL A 223 2.52 -11.65 9.41
N ASN A 224 1.69 -12.54 9.94
CA ASN A 224 0.52 -13.04 9.20
C ASN A 224 -0.71 -12.19 9.45
N ILE A 225 -1.20 -11.56 8.39
CA ILE A 225 -2.50 -10.86 8.37
C ILE A 225 -3.25 -11.32 7.12
N ASN A 226 -4.10 -12.33 7.28
CA ASN A 226 -4.91 -12.83 6.17
C ASN A 226 -5.66 -11.68 5.48
N PHE A 227 -5.58 -11.62 4.14
CA PHE A 227 -6.16 -10.54 3.32
C PHE A 227 -7.66 -10.32 3.59
N LEU A 228 -8.41 -11.37 3.95
CA LEU A 228 -9.84 -11.27 4.30
C LEU A 228 -10.10 -10.40 5.52
N ARG A 229 -9.12 -10.20 6.40
CA ARG A 229 -9.26 -9.33 7.57
C ARG A 229 -9.38 -7.85 7.23
N ASN A 230 -9.13 -7.47 5.97
CA ASN A 230 -9.38 -6.12 5.48
C ASN A 230 -10.87 -5.84 5.24
N LEU A 231 -11.69 -6.87 5.18
CA LEU A 231 -13.06 -6.79 4.71
C LEU A 231 -14.07 -7.09 5.82
N SER A 232 -15.30 -6.62 5.61
CA SER A 232 -16.42 -6.92 6.49
C SER A 232 -16.74 -8.42 6.44
N GLU A 233 -16.98 -9.03 7.62
CA GLU A 233 -17.32 -10.44 7.74
C GLU A 233 -18.80 -10.73 7.45
N ASN A 234 -19.62 -9.68 7.43
CA ASN A 234 -21.07 -9.81 7.29
C ASN A 234 -21.59 -9.08 6.06
N GLY A 235 -22.28 -9.80 5.19
CA GLY A 235 -22.90 -9.23 3.99
C GLY A 235 -21.96 -9.10 2.81
N LEU A 236 -21.92 -7.91 2.20
CA LEU A 236 -21.02 -7.63 1.08
C LEU A 236 -19.56 -7.57 1.52
N PRO A 237 -18.63 -7.97 0.66
CA PRO A 237 -17.19 -7.92 0.94
C PRO A 237 -16.63 -6.49 0.80
N VAL A 238 -17.18 -5.56 1.58
CA VAL A 238 -16.71 -4.17 1.61
C VAL A 238 -15.54 -4.00 2.59
N TRP A 239 -14.70 -3.00 2.35
CA TRP A 239 -13.62 -2.67 3.28
C TRP A 239 -14.16 -2.29 4.65
N ARG A 240 -13.49 -2.75 5.70
CA ARG A 240 -13.77 -2.35 7.08
C ARG A 240 -13.47 -0.87 7.28
N PRO A 241 -14.04 -0.23 8.33
CA PRO A 241 -13.71 1.15 8.68
C PRO A 241 -12.20 1.38 8.80
N ALA A 242 -11.73 2.49 8.26
CA ALA A 242 -10.30 2.80 8.19
C ALA A 242 -9.59 2.78 9.56
N ASP A 243 -10.27 3.24 10.62
CA ASP A 243 -9.70 3.25 11.98
C ASP A 243 -9.53 1.85 12.56
N ASP A 244 -10.47 0.92 12.28
CA ASP A 244 -10.35 -0.49 12.67
C ASP A 244 -9.18 -1.16 11.99
N LEU A 245 -8.97 -0.85 10.70
CA LEU A 245 -7.85 -1.38 9.93
C LEU A 245 -6.51 -0.82 10.41
N ARG A 246 -6.43 0.49 10.67
CA ARG A 246 -5.22 1.10 11.27
C ARG A 246 -4.86 0.46 12.59
N ALA A 247 -5.86 0.24 13.46
CA ALA A 247 -5.64 -0.43 14.74
C ALA A 247 -5.17 -1.89 14.57
N MET A 248 -5.74 -2.63 13.63
CA MET A 248 -5.36 -4.01 13.32
C MET A 248 -3.90 -4.10 12.85
N TYR A 249 -3.51 -3.26 11.89
CA TYR A 249 -2.14 -3.24 11.37
C TYR A 249 -1.13 -2.80 12.43
N ALA A 250 -1.44 -1.75 13.19
CA ALA A 250 -0.57 -1.26 14.27
C ALA A 250 -0.36 -2.31 15.37
N ALA A 251 -1.40 -3.08 15.74
CA ALA A 251 -1.29 -4.17 16.72
C ALA A 251 -0.36 -5.28 16.27
N ALA A 252 -0.17 -5.46 14.95
CA ALA A 252 0.78 -6.41 14.36
C ALA A 252 2.16 -5.79 14.09
N GLY A 253 2.44 -4.56 14.53
CA GLY A 253 3.71 -3.87 14.29
C GLY A 253 3.86 -3.33 12.87
N VAL A 254 2.80 -3.31 12.07
CA VAL A 254 2.76 -2.71 10.74
C VAL A 254 2.34 -1.26 10.90
N THR A 255 3.30 -0.35 10.88
CA THR A 255 3.11 1.08 11.17
C THR A 255 3.58 1.97 10.02
N PRO A 256 3.05 3.21 9.86
CA PRO A 256 3.36 4.08 8.71
C PRO A 256 4.82 4.55 8.61
N ASP A 257 5.61 4.42 9.66
CA ASP A 257 7.05 4.73 9.68
C ASP A 257 7.92 3.62 9.09
N LYS A 258 7.35 2.45 8.77
CA LYS A 258 8.05 1.31 8.19
C LYS A 258 7.83 1.20 6.68
N HIS A 259 8.79 0.57 6.02
CA HIS A 259 8.60 0.06 4.66
C HIS A 259 7.84 -1.27 4.72
N VAL A 260 6.61 -1.29 4.20
CA VAL A 260 5.73 -2.46 4.30
C VAL A 260 5.76 -3.26 3.01
N VAL A 261 6.04 -4.55 3.11
CA VAL A 261 6.10 -5.45 1.94
C VAL A 261 5.07 -6.58 2.10
N PRO A 262 3.86 -6.41 1.54
CA PRO A 262 2.89 -7.50 1.50
C PRO A 262 3.25 -8.54 0.45
N TYR A 263 3.03 -9.83 0.79
CA TYR A 263 3.14 -10.97 -0.11
C TYR A 263 2.04 -12.00 0.16
N CYS A 264 1.82 -12.93 -0.79
CA CYS A 264 0.90 -14.05 -0.59
C CYS A 264 1.43 -15.33 -1.26
N ALA A 265 0.63 -16.02 -2.08
CA ALA A 265 1.11 -17.13 -2.90
C ALA A 265 1.71 -16.63 -4.23
N THR A 266 0.96 -15.78 -4.98
CA THR A 266 1.27 -15.33 -6.35
C THR A 266 0.97 -13.84 -6.60
N GLY A 267 0.75 -13.05 -5.54
CA GLY A 267 0.59 -11.59 -5.62
C GLY A 267 -0.87 -11.08 -5.67
N ALA A 268 -1.87 -11.92 -5.92
CA ALA A 268 -3.26 -11.45 -6.03
C ALA A 268 -3.85 -11.04 -4.65
N ARG A 269 -3.78 -11.92 -3.64
CA ARG A 269 -4.30 -11.66 -2.28
C ARG A 269 -3.53 -10.54 -1.58
N SER A 270 -2.23 -10.45 -1.79
CA SER A 270 -1.40 -9.39 -1.22
C SER A 270 -1.61 -8.03 -1.88
N ALA A 271 -2.15 -7.98 -3.11
CA ALA A 271 -2.59 -6.73 -3.71
C ALA A 271 -3.75 -6.09 -2.94
N VAL A 272 -4.62 -6.90 -2.29
CA VAL A 272 -5.66 -6.38 -1.38
C VAL A 272 -5.04 -5.69 -0.16
N THR A 273 -4.00 -6.29 0.40
CA THR A 273 -3.26 -5.71 1.54
C THR A 273 -2.50 -4.45 1.11
N ASP A 274 -1.81 -4.46 -0.05
CA ASP A 274 -1.11 -3.29 -0.60
C ASP A 274 -2.08 -2.12 -0.83
N PHE A 275 -3.21 -2.39 -1.49
CA PHE A 275 -4.26 -1.41 -1.73
C PHE A 275 -4.77 -0.81 -0.40
N THR A 276 -5.10 -1.66 0.57
CA THR A 276 -5.60 -1.22 1.87
C THR A 276 -4.62 -0.29 2.58
N LEU A 277 -3.34 -0.67 2.63
CA LEU A 277 -2.31 0.16 3.27
C LEU A 277 -2.16 1.52 2.59
N ARG A 278 -2.16 1.55 1.25
CA ARG A 278 -2.11 2.81 0.50
C ARG A 278 -3.35 3.67 0.72
N TRP A 279 -4.54 3.07 0.71
CA TRP A 279 -5.79 3.76 1.03
C TRP A 279 -5.78 4.33 2.45
N LEU A 280 -5.17 3.64 3.42
CA LEU A 280 -4.96 4.13 4.78
C LEU A 280 -3.90 5.24 4.90
N GLY A 281 -3.17 5.56 3.82
CA GLY A 281 -2.17 6.61 3.77
C GLY A 281 -0.77 6.19 4.21
N TYR A 282 -0.43 4.90 4.13
CA TYR A 282 0.94 4.44 4.38
C TYR A 282 1.88 4.94 3.27
N PRO A 283 2.95 5.67 3.61
CA PRO A 283 3.77 6.33 2.61
C PRO A 283 4.74 5.39 1.88
N SER A 284 5.04 4.24 2.47
CA SER A 284 6.06 3.32 1.96
C SER A 284 5.53 1.89 1.95
N VAL A 285 4.96 1.50 0.82
CA VAL A 285 4.43 0.14 0.59
C VAL A 285 4.95 -0.36 -0.76
N ALA A 286 5.45 -1.59 -0.81
CA ALA A 286 5.89 -2.22 -2.06
C ALA A 286 5.42 -3.68 -2.11
N LEU A 287 4.63 -4.03 -3.13
CA LEU A 287 4.10 -5.38 -3.28
C LEU A 287 5.19 -6.35 -3.75
N TYR A 288 5.43 -7.42 -3.01
CA TYR A 288 6.20 -8.56 -3.52
C TYR A 288 5.29 -9.44 -4.39
N SER A 289 5.25 -9.12 -5.68
CA SER A 289 4.28 -9.70 -6.62
C SER A 289 4.50 -11.19 -6.87
N ALA A 290 5.73 -11.65 -7.06
CA ALA A 290 6.04 -13.08 -7.25
C ALA A 290 5.87 -13.92 -5.97
N SER A 291 5.88 -13.27 -4.82
CA SER A 291 5.40 -13.82 -3.54
C SER A 291 6.08 -15.12 -3.09
N TRP A 292 5.36 -15.91 -2.29
CA TRP A 292 5.85 -17.18 -1.74
C TRP A 292 6.26 -18.19 -2.84
N GLN A 293 5.64 -18.15 -3.99
CA GLN A 293 5.99 -19.06 -5.08
C GLN A 293 7.44 -18.88 -5.52
N GLU A 294 7.88 -17.65 -5.79
CA GLU A 294 9.27 -17.35 -6.13
C GLU A 294 10.21 -17.61 -4.94
N TRP A 295 9.82 -17.11 -3.75
CA TRP A 295 10.62 -17.26 -2.54
C TRP A 295 10.88 -18.73 -2.22
N ASN A 296 9.84 -19.56 -2.22
CA ASN A 296 9.95 -20.97 -1.85
C ASN A 296 10.69 -21.81 -2.91
N ALA A 297 10.63 -21.43 -4.18
CA ALA A 297 11.33 -22.11 -5.27
C ALA A 297 12.84 -21.83 -5.25
N ASN A 298 13.28 -20.72 -4.67
CA ASN A 298 14.70 -20.38 -4.58
C ASN A 298 15.35 -21.12 -3.39
N PRO A 299 16.36 -22.00 -3.60
CA PRO A 299 17.01 -22.73 -2.53
C PRO A 299 17.82 -21.84 -1.57
N ASP A 300 18.24 -20.66 -2.02
CA ASP A 300 19.10 -19.75 -1.25
C ASP A 300 18.29 -18.83 -0.31
N THR A 301 16.96 -18.79 -0.41
CA THR A 301 16.14 -18.00 0.50
C THR A 301 15.83 -18.75 1.80
N PRO A 302 15.95 -18.09 2.97
CA PRO A 302 15.59 -18.71 4.25
C PRO A 302 14.07 -18.88 4.38
N LYS A 303 13.64 -19.90 5.12
CA LYS A 303 12.23 -20.22 5.36
C LYS A 303 12.02 -20.58 6.82
N THR A 304 10.94 -20.09 7.40
CA THR A 304 10.50 -20.41 8.76
C THR A 304 9.19 -21.20 8.71
N GLN A 305 8.95 -22.02 9.72
CA GLN A 305 7.69 -22.77 9.92
C GLN A 305 7.15 -22.51 11.34
N GLY A 306 5.85 -22.67 11.50
CA GLY A 306 5.16 -22.43 12.77
C GLY A 306 4.40 -21.12 12.77
N SER A 307 3.82 -20.76 13.92
CA SER A 307 2.93 -19.60 14.07
C SER A 307 3.66 -18.30 14.48
N THR A 308 4.97 -18.35 14.67
CA THR A 308 5.78 -17.17 15.06
C THR A 308 6.60 -16.67 13.88
N PRO A 309 6.74 -15.33 13.74
CA PRO A 309 7.56 -14.69 12.72
C PRO A 309 9.01 -15.17 12.66
#